data_921dc6eb2376e506513203aed0a0eae9
#
_entry.id   921dc6eb2376e506513203aed0a0eae9
#
_cell.length_a   1.000
_cell.length_b   1.000
_cell.length_c   1.000
_cell.angle_alpha   90.00
_cell.angle_beta   90.00
_cell.angle_gamma   90.00
#
_symmetry.space_group_name_H-M   'P 1'
#
loop_
_entity.id
_entity.type
_entity.pdbx_description
1 polymer ?
#
loop_
_entity_poly.entity_id
_entity_poly.type
_entity_poly.pdbx_seq_one_letter_code
_entity_poly.pdbx_strand_id
1 'polypeptide(L)'
;AANIKNADGSYFTGAGYTIVERGGVKLAVIGVVTPDVPIWDSGKDGIDDAVYEAANVAVGKAIDEIGDQADVIMVSAHMGMYAEFDEEGGSDSAQKILDDNPEIDVLQVAHNHVVVNEKQGSTVIGGVRNGGRDIARFDLTLDADNQIIDSSVEIVDMTGVTPSQELREIPLVAEAHQKTIDYINGGGSGDEGEGGASLGSTTARFQPENEIRGIPAGRVMDTAVMDLINTVQLENSGADVSAAALFKGTSDLPKGDINYGNIFDIYKFDNTLYRVSVTGAELKAYMEWSAECYNQWQEGDINISFDPEYPDYLYDMFAGVDYEIDLSQPKGQRIQNVMFHGAPLQDDQELTLAVNNYRYSSALKAQNIISGTKEWESSNSIRDMIVTYFAEHSPVAPEVDHNWKIVGVDLSEDDPRRAELVGYINAGLLDTPYAESYNLSDYDSLVAQAKAKAETLTVTVNGAAKDVATAFDAQGNTYYRLRDLAFALKGTGAQFNVTWDGSVAV
;
A
#
# COMPACT_ATOMS: atom_id res chain seq x y z
N ALA A 1 -2.74 17.87 -20.36
CA ALA A 1 -1.47 17.15 -20.57
C ALA A 1 -1.01 17.36 -22.02
N ALA A 2 0.29 17.61 -22.21
CA ALA A 2 0.85 17.86 -23.53
C ALA A 2 0.92 16.60 -24.40
N ASN A 3 1.08 15.44 -23.75
CA ASN A 3 1.28 14.17 -24.43
C ASN A 3 0.04 13.29 -24.59
N ILE A 4 -1.15 13.77 -24.21
CA ILE A 4 -2.41 13.06 -24.49
C ILE A 4 -3.20 13.82 -25.54
N LYS A 5 -3.52 13.14 -26.64
CA LYS A 5 -4.28 13.70 -27.77
C LYS A 5 -5.55 12.90 -28.02
N ASN A 6 -6.57 13.58 -28.49
CA ASN A 6 -7.72 12.93 -29.11
C ASN A 6 -7.32 12.34 -30.48
N ALA A 7 -8.12 11.46 -31.03
CA ALA A 7 -7.90 10.87 -32.37
C ALA A 7 -7.77 11.89 -33.49
N ASP A 8 -8.35 13.11 -33.35
CA ASP A 8 -8.24 14.21 -34.29
C ASP A 8 -6.96 15.07 -34.13
N GLY A 9 -6.09 14.72 -33.15
CA GLY A 9 -4.85 15.41 -32.84
C GLY A 9 -5.00 16.62 -31.91
N SER A 10 -6.20 16.97 -31.48
CA SER A 10 -6.40 17.99 -30.45
C SER A 10 -5.95 17.52 -29.07
N TYR A 11 -5.59 18.45 -28.19
CA TYR A 11 -5.22 18.11 -26.81
C TYR A 11 -6.43 17.53 -26.06
N PHE A 12 -6.26 16.37 -25.42
CA PHE A 12 -7.29 15.71 -24.62
C PHE A 12 -7.82 16.61 -23.50
N THR A 13 -6.94 17.35 -22.85
CA THR A 13 -7.26 18.29 -21.75
C THR A 13 -7.50 19.72 -22.24
N GLY A 14 -7.67 19.94 -23.53
CA GLY A 14 -7.90 21.26 -24.15
C GLY A 14 -6.62 22.07 -24.39
N ALA A 15 -5.54 21.85 -23.65
CA ALA A 15 -4.26 22.54 -23.85
C ALA A 15 -3.08 21.67 -23.39
N GLY A 16 -1.89 21.84 -23.99
CA GLY A 16 -0.65 21.18 -23.59
C GLY A 16 0.08 21.87 -22.46
N TYR A 17 -0.10 23.19 -22.32
CA TYR A 17 0.54 24.01 -21.30
C TYR A 17 -0.36 25.17 -20.87
N THR A 18 0.04 25.85 -19.81
CA THR A 18 -0.58 27.13 -19.39
C THR A 18 0.52 28.09 -18.99
N ILE A 19 0.28 29.41 -19.18
CA ILE A 19 1.20 30.46 -18.71
C ILE A 19 0.49 31.22 -17.59
N VAL A 20 1.16 31.31 -16.44
CA VAL A 20 0.70 32.04 -15.25
C VAL A 20 1.63 33.22 -15.02
N GLU A 21 1.08 34.43 -14.91
CA GLU A 21 1.84 35.64 -14.60
C GLU A 21 1.67 36.03 -13.12
N ARG A 22 2.78 36.27 -12.42
CA ARG A 22 2.81 36.74 -11.03
C ARG A 22 3.98 37.72 -10.86
N GLY A 23 3.67 38.93 -10.36
CA GLY A 23 4.69 39.96 -10.08
C GLY A 23 5.50 40.41 -11.30
N GLY A 24 4.98 40.22 -12.52
CA GLY A 24 5.69 40.54 -13.75
C GLY A 24 6.55 39.37 -14.30
N VAL A 25 6.54 38.21 -13.62
CA VAL A 25 7.19 36.98 -14.10
C VAL A 25 6.16 36.04 -14.71
N LYS A 26 6.49 35.49 -15.88
CA LYS A 26 5.65 34.53 -16.60
C LYS A 26 6.21 33.13 -16.46
N LEU A 27 5.44 32.25 -15.82
CA LEU A 27 5.74 30.84 -15.64
C LEU A 27 4.92 30.01 -16.61
N ALA A 28 5.54 29.30 -17.53
CA ALA A 28 4.90 28.27 -18.32
C ALA A 28 4.92 26.95 -17.56
N VAL A 29 3.76 26.31 -17.44
CA VAL A 29 3.60 24.98 -16.83
C VAL A 29 3.13 24.00 -17.89
N ILE A 30 3.97 23.01 -18.20
CA ILE A 30 3.70 21.93 -19.14
C ILE A 30 3.37 20.69 -18.32
N GLY A 31 2.16 20.13 -18.47
CA GLY A 31 1.76 18.90 -17.80
C GLY A 31 1.95 17.70 -18.73
N VAL A 32 2.55 16.63 -18.24
CA VAL A 32 2.65 15.33 -18.95
C VAL A 32 2.37 14.17 -17.99
N VAL A 33 1.97 13.04 -18.54
CA VAL A 33 1.84 11.77 -17.83
C VAL A 33 2.71 10.72 -18.50
N THR A 34 2.98 9.61 -17.80
CA THR A 34 3.61 8.46 -18.46
C THR A 34 2.78 8.00 -19.65
N PRO A 35 3.40 7.65 -20.78
CA PRO A 35 2.68 7.11 -21.94
C PRO A 35 2.07 5.73 -21.67
N ASP A 36 2.41 5.11 -20.54
CA ASP A 36 2.01 3.76 -20.16
C ASP A 36 0.64 3.69 -19.45
N VAL A 37 -0.08 4.81 -19.33
CA VAL A 37 -1.45 4.84 -18.80
C VAL A 37 -2.35 3.72 -19.36
N PRO A 38 -2.32 3.38 -20.66
CA PRO A 38 -3.10 2.26 -21.19
C PRO A 38 -2.70 0.89 -20.64
N ILE A 39 -1.50 0.73 -20.06
CA ILE A 39 -1.09 -0.53 -19.42
C ILE A 39 -1.97 -0.81 -18.19
N TRP A 40 -2.32 0.24 -17.43
CA TRP A 40 -3.10 0.09 -16.19
C TRP A 40 -4.59 0.31 -16.36
N ASP A 41 -4.97 1.16 -17.31
CA ASP A 41 -6.33 1.70 -17.43
C ASP A 41 -7.01 1.34 -18.75
N SER A 42 -6.46 0.39 -19.54
CA SER A 42 -7.12 -0.13 -20.75
C SER A 42 -8.53 -0.62 -20.45
N GLY A 43 -9.44 -0.36 -21.36
CA GLY A 43 -10.86 -0.71 -21.23
C GLY A 43 -11.71 0.36 -20.52
N LYS A 44 -11.10 1.42 -19.96
CA LYS A 44 -11.84 2.54 -19.39
C LYS A 44 -12.20 3.57 -20.46
N ASP A 45 -13.37 4.18 -20.31
CA ASP A 45 -13.87 5.20 -21.25
C ASP A 45 -12.85 6.31 -21.47
N GLY A 46 -12.53 6.56 -22.75
CA GLY A 46 -11.62 7.62 -23.18
C GLY A 46 -10.13 7.31 -23.09
N ILE A 47 -9.74 6.19 -22.49
CA ILE A 47 -8.32 5.79 -22.38
C ILE A 47 -7.84 5.14 -23.68
N ASP A 48 -8.58 4.16 -24.20
CA ASP A 48 -8.17 3.40 -25.39
C ASP A 48 -8.32 4.21 -26.69
N ASP A 49 -9.17 5.23 -26.70
CA ASP A 49 -9.38 6.14 -27.82
C ASP A 49 -8.35 7.30 -27.87
N ALA A 50 -7.61 7.51 -26.78
CA ALA A 50 -6.58 8.55 -26.71
C ALA A 50 -5.26 8.09 -27.32
N VAL A 51 -4.51 9.05 -27.86
CA VAL A 51 -3.15 8.84 -28.38
C VAL A 51 -2.16 9.37 -27.37
N TYR A 52 -1.28 8.49 -26.91
CA TYR A 52 -0.22 8.80 -25.96
C TYR A 52 1.09 9.01 -26.72
N GLU A 53 1.58 10.24 -26.71
CA GLU A 53 2.85 10.60 -27.30
C GLU A 53 3.98 10.44 -26.27
N ALA A 54 5.21 10.13 -26.70
CA ALA A 54 6.36 10.15 -25.83
C ALA A 54 6.50 11.52 -25.14
N ALA A 55 6.64 11.52 -23.81
CA ALA A 55 6.56 12.73 -23.00
C ALA A 55 7.66 13.75 -23.35
N ASN A 56 8.90 13.30 -23.60
CA ASN A 56 10.02 14.14 -24.02
C ASN A 56 9.72 14.88 -25.34
N VAL A 57 9.09 14.20 -26.31
CA VAL A 57 8.73 14.79 -27.61
C VAL A 57 7.61 15.82 -27.44
N ALA A 58 6.59 15.49 -26.63
CA ALA A 58 5.46 16.40 -26.39
C ALA A 58 5.89 17.66 -25.63
N VAL A 59 6.83 17.52 -24.67
CA VAL A 59 7.43 18.67 -23.95
C VAL A 59 8.21 19.56 -24.91
N GLY A 60 9.07 19.01 -25.77
CA GLY A 60 9.81 19.80 -26.74
C GLY A 60 8.90 20.61 -27.67
N LYS A 61 7.81 19.99 -28.18
CA LYS A 61 6.81 20.71 -28.98
C LYS A 61 6.12 21.85 -28.20
N ALA A 62 5.81 21.62 -26.92
CA ALA A 62 5.20 22.65 -26.09
C ALA A 62 6.19 23.81 -25.83
N ILE A 63 7.47 23.52 -25.60
CA ILE A 63 8.51 24.55 -25.45
C ILE A 63 8.66 25.37 -26.72
N ASP A 64 8.66 24.73 -27.90
CA ASP A 64 8.70 25.42 -29.19
C ASP A 64 7.47 26.35 -29.39
N GLU A 65 6.28 25.92 -28.98
CA GLU A 65 5.07 26.72 -29.05
C GLU A 65 5.08 27.91 -28.06
N ILE A 66 5.67 27.72 -26.85
CA ILE A 66 5.83 28.77 -25.84
C ILE A 66 6.80 29.85 -26.36
N GLY A 67 7.93 29.44 -26.92
CA GLY A 67 8.95 30.37 -27.38
C GLY A 67 9.31 31.41 -26.31
N ASP A 68 9.34 32.70 -26.69
CA ASP A 68 9.68 33.83 -25.80
C ASP A 68 8.49 34.32 -24.93
N GLN A 69 7.41 33.54 -24.80
CA GLN A 69 6.22 33.97 -24.06
C GLN A 69 6.34 33.78 -22.54
N ALA A 70 7.30 33.02 -22.05
CA ALA A 70 7.52 32.76 -20.64
C ALA A 70 8.97 33.03 -20.22
N ASP A 71 9.14 33.44 -18.96
CA ASP A 71 10.45 33.68 -18.34
C ASP A 71 10.99 32.40 -17.69
N VAL A 72 10.10 31.47 -17.26
CA VAL A 72 10.42 30.22 -16.57
C VAL A 72 9.63 29.08 -17.21
N ILE A 73 10.29 27.95 -17.45
CA ILE A 73 9.70 26.72 -17.96
C ILE A 73 9.65 25.67 -16.83
N MET A 74 8.45 25.28 -16.46
CA MET A 74 8.21 24.19 -15.50
C MET A 74 7.52 23.01 -16.20
N VAL A 75 8.04 21.81 -16.00
CA VAL A 75 7.36 20.57 -16.36
C VAL A 75 6.83 19.88 -15.12
N SER A 76 5.53 19.57 -15.12
CA SER A 76 4.87 18.74 -14.11
C SER A 76 4.60 17.37 -14.73
N ALA A 77 5.40 16.38 -14.38
CA ALA A 77 5.40 15.05 -14.95
C ALA A 77 4.82 14.02 -13.95
N HIS A 78 3.70 13.40 -14.29
CA HIS A 78 3.22 12.23 -13.56
C HIS A 78 3.92 10.98 -14.09
N MET A 79 5.20 10.88 -13.80
CA MET A 79 6.10 9.74 -14.10
C MET A 79 7.32 9.79 -13.20
N GLY A 80 8.02 8.65 -13.08
CA GLY A 80 9.26 8.54 -12.33
C GLY A 80 10.47 9.14 -13.06
N MET A 81 11.59 9.27 -12.35
CA MET A 81 12.85 9.72 -12.94
C MET A 81 13.37 8.72 -13.98
N TYR A 82 13.19 7.43 -13.75
CA TYR A 82 13.71 6.35 -14.62
C TYR A 82 12.57 5.60 -15.28
N ALA A 83 12.86 4.98 -16.43
CA ALA A 83 11.92 4.18 -17.19
C ALA A 83 11.36 3.01 -16.36
N GLU A 84 10.06 2.78 -16.46
CA GLU A 84 9.37 1.69 -15.76
C GLU A 84 9.16 0.49 -16.68
N PHE A 85 8.81 0.71 -17.97
CA PHE A 85 8.51 -0.34 -18.93
C PHE A 85 9.33 -0.24 -20.23
N ASP A 86 9.80 0.94 -20.60
CA ASP A 86 10.58 1.18 -21.83
C ASP A 86 12.07 1.37 -21.49
N GLU A 87 12.75 0.27 -21.21
CA GLU A 87 14.17 0.28 -20.84
C GLU A 87 15.09 0.82 -21.95
N GLU A 88 14.76 0.62 -23.24
CA GLU A 88 15.61 1.05 -24.37
C GLU A 88 15.30 2.48 -24.80
N GLY A 89 14.04 2.86 -24.89
CA GLY A 89 13.60 4.17 -25.37
C GLY A 89 13.56 5.24 -24.28
N GLY A 90 13.19 4.85 -23.05
CA GLY A 90 13.05 5.73 -21.90
C GLY A 90 11.95 6.79 -22.07
N SER A 91 10.95 6.53 -22.92
CA SER A 91 9.88 7.48 -23.22
C SER A 91 8.93 7.73 -22.05
N ASP A 92 8.95 6.83 -21.06
CA ASP A 92 8.25 6.86 -19.77
C ASP A 92 9.13 7.37 -18.62
N SER A 93 10.30 7.98 -18.92
CA SER A 93 11.29 8.47 -17.97
C SER A 93 11.33 10.00 -17.96
N ALA A 94 11.24 10.61 -16.77
CA ALA A 94 11.42 12.05 -16.61
C ALA A 94 12.88 12.49 -16.87
N GLN A 95 13.87 11.60 -16.68
CA GLN A 95 15.24 11.86 -17.06
C GLN A 95 15.36 12.09 -18.59
N LYS A 96 14.65 11.32 -19.39
CA LYS A 96 14.64 11.50 -20.86
C LYS A 96 14.01 12.84 -21.27
N ILE A 97 13.03 13.34 -20.52
CA ILE A 97 12.49 14.68 -20.73
C ILE A 97 13.59 15.72 -20.58
N LEU A 98 14.39 15.66 -19.52
CA LEU A 98 15.50 16.58 -19.27
C LEU A 98 16.62 16.48 -20.31
N ASP A 99 16.97 15.25 -20.68
CA ASP A 99 18.06 15.00 -21.63
C ASP A 99 17.76 15.61 -23.00
N ASP A 100 16.51 15.59 -23.41
CA ASP A 100 16.07 16.08 -24.72
C ASP A 100 15.63 17.57 -24.70
N ASN A 101 15.35 18.15 -23.51
CA ASN A 101 14.82 19.51 -23.37
C ASN A 101 15.59 20.27 -22.27
N PRO A 102 16.81 20.75 -22.55
CA PRO A 102 17.66 21.41 -21.56
C PRO A 102 17.16 22.82 -21.14
N GLU A 103 16.10 23.34 -21.76
CA GLU A 103 15.48 24.64 -21.44
C GLU A 103 14.59 24.57 -20.18
N ILE A 104 14.36 23.38 -19.62
CA ILE A 104 13.53 23.20 -18.44
C ILE A 104 14.23 23.75 -17.20
N ASP A 105 13.59 24.69 -16.49
CA ASP A 105 14.11 25.28 -15.24
C ASP A 105 13.68 24.46 -14.02
N VAL A 106 12.44 23.94 -14.03
CA VAL A 106 11.86 23.17 -12.92
C VAL A 106 11.20 21.90 -13.45
N LEU A 107 11.59 20.77 -12.87
CA LEU A 107 10.94 19.48 -13.11
C LEU A 107 10.32 18.94 -11.82
N GLN A 108 9.01 18.82 -11.81
CA GLN A 108 8.27 18.07 -10.78
C GLN A 108 8.00 16.67 -11.30
N VAL A 109 8.36 15.65 -10.51
CA VAL A 109 8.11 14.23 -10.81
C VAL A 109 7.18 13.63 -9.77
N ALA A 110 6.47 12.58 -10.15
CA ALA A 110 5.51 11.88 -9.32
C ALA A 110 5.45 10.38 -9.68
N HIS A 111 4.32 9.71 -9.46
CA HIS A 111 4.03 8.32 -9.86
C HIS A 111 4.68 7.25 -8.98
N ASN A 112 6.02 7.19 -8.87
CA ASN A 112 6.74 6.14 -8.11
C ASN A 112 6.69 6.34 -6.59
N HIS A 113 6.08 7.44 -6.09
CA HIS A 113 5.91 7.72 -4.66
C HIS A 113 7.23 7.84 -3.87
N VAL A 114 8.31 8.22 -4.53
CA VAL A 114 9.63 8.41 -3.91
C VAL A 114 9.99 9.87 -3.77
N VAL A 115 10.87 10.17 -2.81
CA VAL A 115 11.43 11.51 -2.64
C VAL A 115 12.53 11.72 -3.66
N VAL A 116 12.40 12.77 -4.46
CA VAL A 116 13.46 13.29 -5.33
C VAL A 116 13.78 14.72 -4.92
N ASN A 117 15.03 15.04 -4.67
CA ASN A 117 15.53 16.35 -4.28
C ASN A 117 16.88 16.55 -4.93
N GLU A 118 16.89 17.00 -6.17
CA GLU A 118 18.07 17.03 -7.00
C GLU A 118 18.18 18.36 -7.77
N LYS A 119 19.39 18.63 -8.25
CA LYS A 119 19.68 19.68 -9.22
C LYS A 119 20.60 19.11 -10.30
N GLN A 120 20.14 19.17 -11.55
CA GLN A 120 20.93 18.74 -12.72
C GLN A 120 21.19 19.97 -13.61
N GLY A 121 22.45 20.42 -13.70
CA GLY A 121 22.77 21.67 -14.35
C GLY A 121 22.10 22.86 -13.66
N SER A 122 21.26 23.59 -14.40
CA SER A 122 20.41 24.68 -13.86
C SER A 122 19.05 24.22 -13.37
N THR A 123 18.58 23.03 -13.79
CA THR A 123 17.24 22.53 -13.50
C THR A 123 17.15 22.00 -12.07
N VAL A 124 16.13 22.43 -11.33
CA VAL A 124 15.77 21.88 -10.02
C VAL A 124 14.69 20.82 -10.18
N ILE A 125 14.86 19.68 -9.51
CA ILE A 125 14.02 18.49 -9.66
C ILE A 125 13.47 18.11 -8.30
N GLY A 126 12.13 18.01 -8.20
CA GLY A 126 11.45 17.64 -6.97
C GLY A 126 10.39 16.56 -7.18
N GLY A 127 10.43 15.55 -6.32
CA GLY A 127 9.44 14.48 -6.25
C GLY A 127 9.06 14.19 -4.81
N VAL A 128 7.85 13.72 -4.55
CA VAL A 128 7.31 13.53 -3.21
C VAL A 128 6.63 12.17 -3.06
N ARG A 129 6.53 11.68 -1.81
CA ARG A 129 5.74 10.50 -1.48
C ARG A 129 4.25 10.78 -1.71
N ASN A 130 3.48 9.72 -1.86
CA ASN A 130 2.02 9.78 -2.05
C ASN A 130 1.27 10.24 -0.77
N GLY A 131 -0.02 10.53 -0.92
CA GLY A 131 -0.93 10.80 0.20
C GLY A 131 -0.70 12.13 0.90
N GLY A 132 -0.03 13.09 0.27
CA GLY A 132 0.22 14.41 0.85
C GLY A 132 1.19 14.41 2.03
N ARG A 133 2.06 13.40 2.12
CA ARG A 133 3.06 13.28 3.20
C ARG A 133 4.16 14.32 3.07
N ASP A 134 4.43 14.79 1.85
CA ASP A 134 5.45 15.79 1.56
C ASP A 134 4.92 16.82 0.59
N ILE A 135 5.57 18.00 0.57
CA ILE A 135 5.43 19.04 -0.44
C ILE A 135 6.81 19.36 -1.00
N ALA A 136 6.95 19.35 -2.34
CA ALA A 136 8.14 19.92 -2.99
C ALA A 136 7.97 21.43 -3.13
N ARG A 137 8.89 22.19 -2.51
CA ARG A 137 8.98 23.65 -2.64
C ARG A 137 10.15 24.01 -3.53
N PHE A 138 9.87 24.72 -4.60
CA PHE A 138 10.87 25.24 -5.53
C PHE A 138 11.05 26.74 -5.29
N ASP A 139 12.24 27.17 -4.95
CA ASP A 139 12.60 28.57 -4.75
C ASP A 139 13.49 29.03 -5.90
N LEU A 140 13.04 30.04 -6.66
CA LEU A 140 13.76 30.65 -7.77
C LEU A 140 14.01 32.11 -7.47
N THR A 141 15.27 32.54 -7.63
CA THR A 141 15.66 33.95 -7.53
C THR A 141 15.94 34.46 -8.94
N LEU A 142 15.23 35.53 -9.32
CA LEU A 142 15.37 36.15 -10.64
C LEU A 142 16.01 37.53 -10.53
N ASP A 143 16.72 37.93 -11.56
CA ASP A 143 17.24 39.29 -11.72
C ASP A 143 16.19 40.26 -12.29
N ALA A 144 16.60 41.48 -12.61
CA ALA A 144 15.71 42.53 -13.12
C ALA A 144 15.20 42.25 -14.54
N ASP A 145 15.84 41.35 -15.27
CA ASP A 145 15.50 40.93 -16.62
C ASP A 145 14.76 39.58 -16.61
N ASN A 146 14.27 39.13 -15.43
CA ASN A 146 13.60 37.86 -15.18
C ASN A 146 14.46 36.63 -15.47
N GLN A 147 15.80 36.75 -15.45
CA GLN A 147 16.69 35.59 -15.59
C GLN A 147 16.92 34.91 -14.23
N ILE A 148 16.88 33.59 -14.19
CA ILE A 148 17.12 32.82 -12.97
C ILE A 148 18.61 32.92 -12.61
N ILE A 149 18.90 33.51 -11.43
CA ILE A 149 20.26 33.64 -10.89
C ILE A 149 20.57 32.66 -9.77
N ASP A 150 19.53 32.09 -9.15
CA ASP A 150 19.64 31.02 -8.17
C ASP A 150 18.38 30.19 -8.13
N SER A 151 18.51 28.89 -7.85
CA SER A 151 17.38 27.96 -7.74
C SER A 151 17.67 26.85 -6.73
N SER A 152 16.66 26.47 -5.96
CA SER A 152 16.73 25.33 -5.03
C SER A 152 15.38 24.61 -4.92
N VAL A 153 15.43 23.38 -4.46
CA VAL A 153 14.24 22.59 -4.10
C VAL A 153 14.37 22.12 -2.64
N GLU A 154 13.27 22.12 -1.93
CA GLU A 154 13.17 21.59 -0.56
C GLU A 154 11.97 20.66 -0.48
N ILE A 155 12.17 19.46 0.09
CA ILE A 155 11.07 18.54 0.38
C ILE A 155 10.65 18.76 1.82
N VAL A 156 9.45 19.29 1.99
CA VAL A 156 8.85 19.61 3.29
C VAL A 156 8.01 18.44 3.76
N ASP A 157 8.44 17.78 4.84
CA ASP A 157 7.67 16.72 5.48
C ASP A 157 6.44 17.31 6.18
N MET A 158 5.26 16.82 5.83
CA MET A 158 3.98 17.27 6.37
C MET A 158 3.55 16.54 7.64
N THR A 159 4.38 15.62 8.15
CA THR A 159 4.10 14.87 9.39
C THR A 159 3.92 15.85 10.56
N GLY A 160 2.77 15.78 11.23
CA GLY A 160 2.46 16.63 12.38
C GLY A 160 2.07 18.08 12.05
N VAL A 161 1.98 18.46 10.78
CA VAL A 161 1.47 19.76 10.38
C VAL A 161 -0.04 19.83 10.68
N THR A 162 -0.43 20.83 11.45
CA THR A 162 -1.84 21.05 11.77
C THR A 162 -2.57 21.57 10.53
N PRO A 163 -3.66 20.92 10.10
CA PRO A 163 -4.45 21.38 8.97
C PRO A 163 -5.02 22.80 9.21
N SER A 164 -4.99 23.64 8.18
CA SER A 164 -5.54 25.00 8.26
C SER A 164 -7.06 24.96 8.54
N GLN A 165 -7.48 25.61 9.63
CA GLN A 165 -8.89 25.73 9.97
C GLN A 165 -9.64 26.57 8.92
N GLU A 166 -9.03 27.62 8.41
CA GLU A 166 -9.62 28.49 7.39
C GLU A 166 -9.96 27.70 6.10
N LEU A 167 -9.06 26.80 5.68
CA LEU A 167 -9.31 25.95 4.50
C LEU A 167 -10.44 24.94 4.77
N ARG A 168 -10.49 24.36 5.96
CA ARG A 168 -11.55 23.41 6.34
C ARG A 168 -12.93 24.06 6.43
N GLU A 169 -13.01 25.35 6.75
CA GLU A 169 -14.24 26.11 6.88
C GLU A 169 -14.74 26.68 5.54
N ILE A 170 -13.98 26.57 4.44
CA ILE A 170 -14.48 26.89 3.10
C ILE A 170 -15.68 25.99 2.82
N PRO A 171 -16.89 26.54 2.51
CA PRO A 171 -18.10 25.74 2.37
C PRO A 171 -17.95 24.55 1.39
N LEU A 172 -17.30 24.77 0.24
CA LEU A 172 -17.05 23.72 -0.73
C LEU A 172 -16.16 22.59 -0.18
N VAL A 173 -15.12 22.95 0.60
CA VAL A 173 -14.21 21.97 1.20
C VAL A 173 -14.91 21.19 2.31
N ALA A 174 -15.68 21.88 3.16
CA ALA A 174 -16.45 21.25 4.23
C ALA A 174 -17.52 20.31 3.67
N GLU A 175 -18.22 20.72 2.63
CA GLU A 175 -19.23 19.88 1.96
C GLU A 175 -18.60 18.67 1.28
N ALA A 176 -17.50 18.85 0.54
CA ALA A 176 -16.80 17.74 -0.11
C ALA A 176 -16.25 16.74 0.92
N HIS A 177 -15.68 17.25 2.03
CA HIS A 177 -15.22 16.40 3.12
C HIS A 177 -16.36 15.61 3.74
N GLN A 178 -17.49 16.25 4.03
CA GLN A 178 -18.66 15.56 4.60
C GLN A 178 -19.20 14.49 3.62
N LYS A 179 -19.35 14.82 2.34
CA LYS A 179 -19.76 13.84 1.32
C LYS A 179 -18.80 12.64 1.24
N THR A 180 -17.50 12.87 1.35
CA THR A 180 -16.51 11.79 1.36
C THR A 180 -16.68 10.90 2.60
N ILE A 181 -16.87 11.51 3.78
CA ILE A 181 -17.11 10.77 5.03
C ILE A 181 -18.42 9.98 4.95
N ASP A 182 -19.48 10.61 4.43
CA ASP A 182 -20.79 9.96 4.26
C ASP A 182 -20.68 8.80 3.26
N TYR A 183 -19.94 8.97 2.16
CA TYR A 183 -19.68 7.90 1.19
C TYR A 183 -18.95 6.72 1.82
N ILE A 184 -17.87 6.97 2.56
CA ILE A 184 -17.08 5.90 3.20
C ILE A 184 -17.89 5.18 4.28
N ASN A 185 -18.68 5.91 5.05
CA ASN A 185 -19.48 5.35 6.16
C ASN A 185 -20.85 4.83 5.72
N GLY A 186 -21.36 5.26 4.58
CA GLY A 186 -22.75 5.06 4.16
C GLY A 186 -22.98 4.33 2.84
N GLY A 187 -21.91 4.00 2.11
CA GLY A 187 -22.05 3.41 0.77
C GLY A 187 -22.46 4.45 -0.27
N GLY A 188 -21.60 4.62 -1.26
CA GLY A 188 -21.86 5.49 -2.40
C GLY A 188 -22.98 4.96 -3.26
N SER A 189 -23.74 5.83 -3.66
CA SER A 189 -24.59 6.13 -4.81
C SER A 189 -25.92 6.71 -4.36
N GLY A 190 -25.95 8.02 -4.38
CA GLY A 190 -27.07 8.91 -4.68
C GLY A 190 -28.46 8.43 -4.24
N ASP A 191 -28.87 8.77 -3.13
CA ASP A 191 -30.02 9.60 -2.79
C ASP A 191 -30.15 9.69 -1.26
N GLU A 192 -30.15 10.93 -0.82
CA GLU A 192 -30.61 11.45 0.45
C GLU A 192 -30.68 10.54 1.70
N GLY A 193 -29.62 10.62 2.55
CA GLY A 193 -29.81 10.79 3.99
C GLY A 193 -30.39 9.60 4.75
N GLU A 194 -29.56 8.62 5.04
CA GLU A 194 -29.60 7.92 6.33
C GLU A 194 -28.21 7.31 6.56
N GLY A 195 -27.74 7.35 7.81
CA GLY A 195 -26.42 6.84 8.17
C GLY A 195 -26.23 5.41 7.69
N GLY A 196 -25.10 5.16 7.05
CA GLY A 196 -24.64 3.99 6.34
C GLY A 196 -25.55 2.79 6.33
N ALA A 197 -26.24 2.57 5.23
CA ALA A 197 -27.03 1.36 5.09
C ALA A 197 -26.11 0.15 5.29
N SER A 198 -26.49 -0.76 6.18
CA SER A 198 -25.80 -2.04 6.35
C SER A 198 -25.84 -2.78 5.00
N LEU A 199 -24.68 -3.11 4.46
CA LEU A 199 -24.58 -3.93 3.24
C LEU A 199 -24.82 -5.40 3.55
N GLY A 200 -24.76 -5.76 4.83
CA GLY A 200 -24.90 -7.10 5.34
C GLY A 200 -24.24 -7.22 6.71
N SER A 201 -23.99 -8.42 7.16
CA SER A 201 -23.34 -8.66 8.44
C SER A 201 -22.42 -9.88 8.42
N THR A 202 -21.52 -9.95 9.39
CA THR A 202 -20.63 -11.08 9.62
C THR A 202 -20.96 -11.79 10.95
N THR A 203 -20.72 -13.08 11.02
CA THR A 203 -20.95 -13.85 12.27
C THR A 203 -19.78 -13.74 13.25
N ALA A 204 -18.57 -13.47 12.77
CA ALA A 204 -17.36 -13.29 13.55
C ALA A 204 -16.37 -12.42 12.77
N ARG A 205 -15.25 -12.06 13.39
CA ARG A 205 -14.12 -11.36 12.76
C ARG A 205 -13.40 -12.28 11.77
N PHE A 206 -12.91 -11.73 10.65
CA PHE A 206 -12.31 -12.48 9.54
C PHE A 206 -10.79 -12.67 9.66
N GLN A 207 -10.09 -11.75 10.36
CA GLN A 207 -8.66 -11.90 10.63
C GLN A 207 -8.43 -12.45 12.05
N PRO A 208 -7.50 -13.40 12.22
CA PRO A 208 -7.04 -13.78 13.55
C PRO A 208 -6.19 -12.67 14.19
N GLU A 209 -5.97 -12.77 15.50
CA GLU A 209 -5.02 -11.88 16.19
C GLU A 209 -3.59 -12.17 15.72
N ASN A 210 -2.79 -11.12 15.59
CA ASN A 210 -1.38 -11.26 15.27
C ASN A 210 -0.64 -11.91 16.45
N GLU A 211 0.13 -12.94 16.21
CA GLU A 211 1.01 -13.55 17.24
C GLU A 211 2.07 -12.54 17.68
N ILE A 212 2.67 -11.86 16.73
CA ILE A 212 3.72 -10.87 16.97
C ILE A 212 3.23 -9.50 16.53
N ARG A 213 3.31 -8.53 17.41
CA ARG A 213 2.93 -7.16 17.15
C ARG A 213 3.64 -6.60 15.90
N GLY A 214 2.85 -6.12 14.94
CA GLY A 214 3.36 -5.53 13.70
C GLY A 214 3.70 -6.54 12.59
N ILE A 215 3.51 -7.85 12.84
CA ILE A 215 3.53 -8.89 11.80
C ILE A 215 2.09 -9.33 11.55
N PRO A 216 1.48 -8.95 10.39
CA PRO A 216 0.11 -9.29 10.11
C PRO A 216 -0.09 -10.81 9.95
N ALA A 217 -1.12 -11.36 10.59
CA ALA A 217 -1.48 -12.78 10.47
C ALA A 217 -1.70 -13.19 9.01
N GLY A 218 -2.39 -12.36 8.22
CA GLY A 218 -2.65 -12.62 6.81
C GLY A 218 -1.40 -12.70 5.91
N ARG A 219 -0.22 -12.37 6.44
CA ARG A 219 1.06 -12.58 5.71
C ARG A 219 1.75 -13.90 6.04
N VAL A 220 1.35 -14.56 7.12
CA VAL A 220 2.03 -15.77 7.59
C VAL A 220 1.12 -16.99 7.65
N MET A 221 -0.16 -16.80 7.43
CA MET A 221 -1.16 -17.87 7.38
C MET A 221 -2.32 -17.51 6.47
N ASP A 222 -3.03 -18.54 6.06
CA ASP A 222 -4.28 -18.42 5.34
C ASP A 222 -5.37 -17.78 6.21
N THR A 223 -6.23 -16.94 5.60
CA THR A 223 -7.24 -16.16 6.35
C THR A 223 -8.54 -16.02 5.60
N ALA A 224 -9.64 -16.03 6.35
CA ALA A 224 -10.99 -15.91 5.81
C ALA A 224 -11.22 -14.63 4.98
N VAL A 225 -10.48 -13.54 5.22
CA VAL A 225 -10.62 -12.32 4.41
C VAL A 225 -10.09 -12.52 2.99
N MET A 226 -8.99 -13.28 2.83
CA MET A 226 -8.44 -13.60 1.51
C MET A 226 -9.31 -14.61 0.79
N ASP A 227 -9.78 -15.63 1.49
CA ASP A 227 -10.70 -16.62 0.94
C ASP A 227 -12.01 -16.00 0.47
N LEU A 228 -12.53 -15.03 1.22
CA LEU A 228 -13.71 -14.27 0.77
C LEU A 228 -13.46 -13.55 -0.56
N ILE A 229 -12.34 -12.81 -0.67
CA ILE A 229 -12.02 -12.07 -1.91
C ILE A 229 -11.84 -13.04 -3.07
N ASN A 230 -11.09 -14.12 -2.88
CA ASN A 230 -10.86 -15.13 -3.90
C ASN A 230 -12.16 -15.88 -4.27
N THR A 231 -13.01 -16.21 -3.31
CA THR A 231 -14.34 -16.81 -3.56
C THR A 231 -15.19 -15.90 -4.43
N VAL A 232 -15.27 -14.60 -4.11
CA VAL A 232 -16.00 -13.63 -4.93
C VAL A 232 -15.43 -13.55 -6.35
N GLN A 233 -14.11 -13.57 -6.49
CA GLN A 233 -13.48 -13.56 -7.82
C GLN A 233 -13.80 -14.84 -8.62
N LEU A 234 -13.73 -16.01 -7.99
CA LEU A 234 -14.04 -17.30 -8.64
C LEU A 234 -15.51 -17.38 -9.07
N GLU A 235 -16.44 -17.01 -8.18
CA GLU A 235 -17.88 -17.05 -8.48
C GLU A 235 -18.26 -16.12 -9.64
N ASN A 236 -17.66 -14.93 -9.70
CA ASN A 236 -17.97 -13.96 -10.75
C ASN A 236 -17.30 -14.27 -12.09
N SER A 237 -16.08 -14.83 -12.08
CA SER A 237 -15.33 -15.09 -13.31
C SER A 237 -15.55 -16.47 -13.88
N GLY A 238 -15.92 -17.46 -13.06
CA GLY A 238 -15.94 -18.88 -13.43
C GLY A 238 -14.56 -19.41 -13.81
N ALA A 239 -13.48 -18.83 -13.28
CA ALA A 239 -12.11 -19.28 -13.49
C ALA A 239 -11.79 -20.53 -12.65
N ASP A 240 -10.73 -21.24 -13.03
CA ASP A 240 -10.24 -22.42 -12.30
C ASP A 240 -9.48 -22.02 -11.03
N VAL A 241 -8.74 -20.92 -11.09
CA VAL A 241 -7.87 -20.40 -10.03
C VAL A 241 -8.12 -18.90 -9.86
N SER A 242 -7.97 -18.39 -8.66
CA SER A 242 -8.03 -16.96 -8.37
C SER A 242 -6.77 -16.50 -7.65
N ALA A 243 -6.38 -15.26 -7.87
CA ALA A 243 -5.27 -14.61 -7.17
C ALA A 243 -5.68 -13.20 -6.72
N ALA A 244 -5.44 -12.90 -5.45
CA ALA A 244 -5.71 -11.58 -4.86
C ALA A 244 -4.72 -11.26 -3.73
N ALA A 245 -4.50 -9.96 -3.48
CA ALA A 245 -3.70 -9.46 -2.37
C ALA A 245 -4.53 -8.57 -1.45
N LEU A 246 -4.19 -8.53 -0.17
CA LEU A 246 -4.60 -7.47 0.72
C LEU A 246 -3.73 -6.23 0.45
N PHE A 247 -4.37 -5.08 0.22
CA PHE A 247 -3.66 -3.82 0.01
C PHE A 247 -3.03 -3.26 1.30
N LYS A 248 -3.40 -3.83 2.42
CA LYS A 248 -2.88 -3.55 3.75
C LYS A 248 -3.01 -4.83 4.57
N GLY A 249 -1.90 -5.36 5.06
CA GLY A 249 -1.86 -6.64 5.79
C GLY A 249 -2.74 -6.69 7.05
N THR A 250 -3.21 -5.53 7.54
CA THR A 250 -4.10 -5.40 8.69
C THR A 250 -5.57 -5.20 8.32
N SER A 251 -5.92 -5.22 7.03
CA SER A 251 -7.31 -5.10 6.57
C SER A 251 -8.15 -6.27 7.06
N ASP A 252 -9.37 -5.98 7.55
CA ASP A 252 -10.21 -6.97 8.23
C ASP A 252 -11.69 -6.62 8.12
N LEU A 253 -12.53 -7.62 8.32
CA LEU A 253 -13.97 -7.45 8.51
C LEU A 253 -14.33 -7.74 9.97
N PRO A 254 -14.94 -6.78 10.68
CA PRO A 254 -15.35 -6.98 12.07
C PRO A 254 -16.56 -7.92 12.16
N LYS A 255 -16.83 -8.43 13.35
CA LYS A 255 -18.11 -9.09 13.66
C LYS A 255 -19.24 -8.05 13.70
N GLY A 256 -20.37 -8.36 13.08
CA GLY A 256 -21.59 -7.54 13.09
C GLY A 256 -21.87 -6.89 11.75
N ASP A 257 -22.50 -5.73 11.76
CA ASP A 257 -22.90 -5.02 10.54
C ASP A 257 -21.70 -4.55 9.73
N ILE A 258 -21.78 -4.74 8.42
CA ILE A 258 -20.76 -4.34 7.45
C ILE A 258 -21.29 -3.16 6.63
N ASN A 259 -20.49 -2.12 6.54
CA ASN A 259 -20.76 -0.96 5.70
C ASN A 259 -19.72 -0.86 4.56
N TYR A 260 -19.88 0.12 3.68
CA TYR A 260 -19.00 0.31 2.54
C TYR A 260 -17.54 0.58 2.96
N GLY A 261 -17.33 1.27 4.10
CA GLY A 261 -15.98 1.51 4.63
C GLY A 261 -15.25 0.23 5.01
N ASN A 262 -15.96 -0.79 5.51
CA ASN A 262 -15.38 -2.10 5.79
C ASN A 262 -14.96 -2.82 4.50
N ILE A 263 -15.78 -2.75 3.45
CA ILE A 263 -15.45 -3.32 2.14
C ILE A 263 -14.26 -2.56 1.53
N PHE A 264 -14.24 -1.21 1.63
CA PHE A 264 -13.14 -0.39 1.16
C PHE A 264 -11.82 -0.68 1.89
N ASP A 265 -11.85 -1.06 3.17
CA ASP A 265 -10.63 -1.45 3.91
C ASP A 265 -10.02 -2.74 3.36
N ILE A 266 -10.83 -3.72 2.95
CA ILE A 266 -10.35 -4.99 2.40
C ILE A 266 -10.08 -4.92 0.88
N TYR A 267 -10.79 -4.06 0.13
CA TYR A 267 -10.60 -3.88 -1.31
C TYR A 267 -10.71 -2.41 -1.71
N LYS A 268 -9.57 -1.73 -1.74
CA LYS A 268 -9.46 -0.28 -1.86
C LYS A 268 -9.68 0.26 -3.27
N PHE A 269 -9.24 -0.46 -4.31
CA PHE A 269 -9.19 0.04 -5.69
C PHE A 269 -10.40 -0.39 -6.52
N ASP A 270 -10.73 0.40 -7.54
CA ASP A 270 -11.80 0.12 -8.53
C ASP A 270 -11.27 -0.77 -9.66
N ASN A 271 -10.63 -1.88 -9.31
CA ASN A 271 -10.13 -2.81 -10.31
C ASN A 271 -11.27 -3.65 -10.87
N THR A 272 -11.29 -3.83 -12.20
CA THR A 272 -12.10 -4.85 -12.85
C THR A 272 -11.46 -6.23 -12.70
N LEU A 273 -12.27 -7.28 -12.81
CA LEU A 273 -11.82 -8.66 -12.75
C LEU A 273 -11.61 -9.21 -14.16
N TYR A 274 -10.45 -9.77 -14.42
CA TYR A 274 -10.13 -10.49 -15.64
C TYR A 274 -10.15 -12.00 -15.42
N ARG A 275 -10.60 -12.75 -16.43
CA ARG A 275 -10.27 -14.16 -16.57
C ARG A 275 -9.28 -14.28 -17.71
N VAL A 276 -8.13 -14.88 -17.42
CA VAL A 276 -7.02 -15.01 -18.37
C VAL A 276 -6.58 -16.47 -18.48
N SER A 277 -6.12 -16.89 -19.67
CA SER A 277 -5.54 -18.20 -19.85
C SER A 277 -4.11 -18.26 -19.27
N VAL A 278 -3.76 -19.34 -18.60
CA VAL A 278 -2.42 -19.60 -18.09
C VAL A 278 -2.09 -21.08 -18.18
N THR A 279 -0.81 -21.39 -18.29
CA THR A 279 -0.32 -22.77 -18.11
C THR A 279 0.03 -23.02 -16.64
N GLY A 280 0.13 -24.29 -16.24
CA GLY A 280 0.58 -24.64 -14.89
C GLY A 280 1.98 -24.13 -14.57
N ALA A 281 2.88 -24.07 -15.56
CA ALA A 281 4.20 -23.48 -15.41
C ALA A 281 4.12 -21.97 -15.13
N GLU A 282 3.29 -21.24 -15.86
CA GLU A 282 3.07 -19.81 -15.69
C GLU A 282 2.41 -19.50 -14.33
N LEU A 283 1.44 -20.31 -13.90
CA LEU A 283 0.83 -20.16 -12.59
C LEU A 283 1.88 -20.33 -11.47
N LYS A 284 2.73 -21.37 -11.55
CA LYS A 284 3.82 -21.58 -10.58
C LYS A 284 4.82 -20.43 -10.60
N ALA A 285 5.15 -19.90 -11.77
CA ALA A 285 6.04 -18.72 -11.89
C ALA A 285 5.41 -17.48 -11.23
N TYR A 286 4.11 -17.27 -11.39
CA TYR A 286 3.40 -16.20 -10.70
C TYR A 286 3.39 -16.39 -9.18
N MET A 287 3.16 -17.62 -8.71
CA MET A 287 3.20 -17.93 -7.28
C MET A 287 4.60 -17.69 -6.69
N GLU A 288 5.68 -18.05 -7.41
CA GLU A 288 7.06 -17.77 -7.02
C GLU A 288 7.33 -16.25 -6.94
N TRP A 289 6.89 -15.49 -7.95
CA TRP A 289 6.98 -14.03 -7.95
C TRP A 289 6.27 -13.42 -6.73
N SER A 290 5.08 -13.88 -6.40
CA SER A 290 4.34 -13.43 -5.22
C SER A 290 5.07 -13.77 -3.91
N ALA A 291 5.75 -14.91 -3.83
CA ALA A 291 6.50 -15.35 -2.66
C ALA A 291 7.86 -14.64 -2.47
N GLU A 292 8.26 -13.75 -3.40
CA GLU A 292 9.52 -12.99 -3.26
C GLU A 292 9.53 -12.03 -2.08
N CYS A 293 8.36 -11.63 -1.58
CA CYS A 293 8.22 -10.74 -0.43
C CYS A 293 8.83 -11.28 0.87
N TYR A 294 9.00 -12.61 0.99
CA TYR A 294 9.59 -13.22 2.18
C TYR A 294 11.12 -13.19 2.15
N ASN A 295 11.74 -13.06 3.31
CA ASN A 295 13.15 -13.43 3.49
C ASN A 295 13.31 -14.95 3.60
N GLN A 296 14.50 -15.45 3.26
CA GLN A 296 14.81 -16.85 3.49
C GLN A 296 15.00 -17.11 4.98
N TRP A 297 14.26 -18.07 5.53
CA TRP A 297 14.35 -18.44 6.94
C TRP A 297 15.72 -19.04 7.27
N GLN A 298 16.25 -18.68 8.44
CA GLN A 298 17.49 -19.17 8.98
C GLN A 298 17.24 -19.94 10.28
N GLU A 299 18.08 -20.96 10.56
CA GLU A 299 17.98 -21.71 11.81
C GLU A 299 18.06 -20.80 13.04
N GLY A 300 17.09 -20.92 13.92
CA GLY A 300 16.97 -20.11 15.14
C GLY A 300 16.20 -18.80 14.98
N ASP A 301 15.72 -18.48 13.80
CA ASP A 301 14.79 -17.34 13.61
C ASP A 301 13.50 -17.56 14.40
N ILE A 302 13.02 -16.50 15.07
CA ILE A 302 11.81 -16.59 15.91
C ILE A 302 10.52 -16.24 15.16
N ASN A 303 10.64 -15.66 13.97
CA ASN A 303 9.50 -15.26 13.12
C ASN A 303 9.87 -15.29 11.65
N ILE A 304 8.83 -15.30 10.82
CA ILE A 304 8.95 -15.03 9.38
C ILE A 304 9.17 -13.53 9.21
N SER A 305 10.14 -13.14 8.40
CA SER A 305 10.47 -11.76 8.08
C SER A 305 10.28 -11.45 6.60
N PHE A 306 10.22 -10.18 6.25
CA PHE A 306 9.81 -9.71 4.93
C PHE A 306 10.77 -8.67 4.38
N ASP A 307 10.89 -8.64 3.07
CA ASP A 307 11.55 -7.56 2.36
C ASP A 307 10.73 -6.26 2.55
N PRO A 308 11.26 -5.25 3.24
CA PRO A 308 10.51 -4.02 3.55
C PRO A 308 10.22 -3.16 2.32
N GLU A 309 10.93 -3.38 1.21
CA GLU A 309 10.71 -2.69 -0.06
C GLU A 309 9.58 -3.33 -0.87
N TYR A 310 9.07 -4.50 -0.44
CA TYR A 310 7.99 -5.20 -1.12
C TYR A 310 6.62 -4.71 -0.62
N PRO A 311 5.83 -3.99 -1.42
CA PRO A 311 4.54 -3.46 -1.00
C PRO A 311 3.52 -4.58 -0.71
N ASP A 312 2.61 -4.34 0.24
CA ASP A 312 1.56 -5.31 0.61
C ASP A 312 0.72 -5.78 -0.58
N TYR A 313 0.43 -4.89 -1.53
CA TYR A 313 -0.38 -5.21 -2.70
C TYR A 313 0.31 -6.10 -3.75
N LEU A 314 1.59 -6.42 -3.59
CA LEU A 314 2.30 -7.37 -4.46
C LEU A 314 2.32 -8.81 -3.93
N TYR A 315 1.77 -9.03 -2.73
CA TYR A 315 1.67 -10.33 -2.11
C TYR A 315 0.30 -10.96 -2.39
N ASP A 316 0.20 -11.70 -3.49
CA ASP A 316 -1.02 -12.40 -3.87
C ASP A 316 -1.10 -13.80 -3.24
N MET A 317 -2.30 -14.18 -2.82
CA MET A 317 -2.67 -15.51 -2.35
C MET A 317 -3.64 -16.13 -3.34
N PHE A 318 -3.53 -17.46 -3.50
CA PHE A 318 -4.20 -18.19 -4.57
C PHE A 318 -5.28 -19.10 -4.00
N ALA A 319 -6.43 -19.18 -4.67
CA ALA A 319 -7.48 -20.15 -4.42
C ALA A 319 -7.75 -21.00 -5.66
N GLY A 320 -8.34 -22.20 -5.46
CA GLY A 320 -8.55 -23.19 -6.53
C GLY A 320 -7.38 -24.16 -6.69
N VAL A 321 -6.27 -23.93 -5.97
CA VAL A 321 -5.10 -24.83 -5.89
C VAL A 321 -4.66 -24.96 -4.44
N ASP A 322 -4.15 -26.16 -4.06
CA ASP A 322 -3.44 -26.34 -2.80
C ASP A 322 -1.94 -26.17 -3.04
N TYR A 323 -1.19 -25.53 -2.12
CA TYR A 323 0.24 -25.31 -2.28
C TYR A 323 0.98 -25.05 -0.96
N GLU A 324 2.30 -25.19 -1.01
CA GLU A 324 3.19 -24.89 0.11
C GLU A 324 4.23 -23.84 -0.30
N ILE A 325 4.56 -22.94 0.62
CA ILE A 325 5.64 -21.95 0.46
C ILE A 325 6.79 -22.36 1.37
N ASP A 326 7.85 -22.95 0.80
CA ASP A 326 9.03 -23.40 1.55
C ASP A 326 10.05 -22.27 1.71
N LEU A 327 10.07 -21.63 2.87
CA LEU A 327 10.98 -20.52 3.15
C LEU A 327 12.43 -20.95 3.47
N SER A 328 12.72 -22.25 3.56
CA SER A 328 14.10 -22.74 3.58
C SER A 328 14.79 -22.61 2.23
N GLN A 329 13.99 -22.47 1.16
CA GLN A 329 14.48 -22.37 -0.22
C GLN A 329 14.77 -20.92 -0.63
N PRO A 330 15.68 -20.72 -1.58
CA PRO A 330 15.92 -19.38 -2.15
C PRO A 330 14.70 -18.90 -2.97
N LYS A 331 14.63 -17.58 -3.23
CA LYS A 331 13.63 -16.98 -4.12
C LYS A 331 13.62 -17.72 -5.47
N GLY A 332 12.44 -17.97 -6.03
CA GLY A 332 12.21 -18.70 -7.27
C GLY A 332 12.22 -20.24 -7.12
N GLN A 333 12.30 -20.79 -5.90
CA GLN A 333 12.25 -22.23 -5.62
C GLN A 333 11.39 -22.56 -4.39
N ARG A 334 10.50 -21.65 -4.00
CA ARG A 334 9.72 -21.73 -2.74
C ARG A 334 8.41 -22.44 -2.89
N ILE A 335 7.81 -22.42 -4.07
CA ILE A 335 6.50 -22.98 -4.31
C ILE A 335 6.62 -24.48 -4.50
N GLN A 336 5.99 -25.24 -3.61
CA GLN A 336 6.07 -26.68 -3.54
C GLN A 336 4.66 -27.30 -3.53
N ASN A 337 4.59 -28.55 -3.96
CA ASN A 337 3.40 -29.40 -3.84
C ASN A 337 2.10 -28.75 -4.38
N VAL A 338 2.19 -28.04 -5.52
CA VAL A 338 1.02 -27.43 -6.13
C VAL A 338 0.08 -28.49 -6.65
N MET A 339 -1.14 -28.54 -6.10
CA MET A 339 -2.17 -29.51 -6.43
C MET A 339 -3.39 -28.80 -7.02
N PHE A 340 -3.91 -29.32 -8.12
CA PHE A 340 -5.16 -28.88 -8.72
C PHE A 340 -6.14 -30.05 -8.75
N HIS A 341 -7.32 -29.86 -8.16
CA HIS A 341 -8.33 -30.91 -7.97
C HIS A 341 -7.76 -32.21 -7.36
N GLY A 342 -6.84 -32.09 -6.41
CA GLY A 342 -6.22 -33.22 -5.71
C GLY A 342 -5.16 -33.99 -6.50
N ALA A 343 -4.72 -33.48 -7.66
CA ALA A 343 -3.63 -34.02 -8.47
C ALA A 343 -2.49 -33.00 -8.64
N PRO A 344 -1.22 -33.43 -8.73
CA PRO A 344 -0.11 -32.51 -8.98
C PRO A 344 -0.33 -31.71 -10.27
N LEU A 345 -0.23 -30.39 -10.18
CA LEU A 345 -0.37 -29.49 -11.33
C LEU A 345 0.77 -29.72 -12.32
N GLN A 346 0.41 -30.09 -13.57
CA GLN A 346 1.38 -30.28 -14.64
C GLN A 346 1.75 -28.94 -15.28
N ASP A 347 2.99 -28.79 -15.75
CA ASP A 347 3.48 -27.53 -16.30
C ASP A 347 2.76 -27.12 -17.60
N ASP A 348 2.34 -28.09 -18.40
CA ASP A 348 1.61 -27.90 -19.66
C ASP A 348 0.08 -27.90 -19.51
N GLN A 349 -0.42 -28.00 -18.29
CA GLN A 349 -1.86 -27.96 -18.02
C GLN A 349 -2.41 -26.56 -18.26
N GLU A 350 -3.39 -26.42 -19.13
CA GLU A 350 -4.10 -25.19 -19.37
C GLU A 350 -5.13 -24.93 -18.26
N LEU A 351 -5.15 -23.72 -17.75
CA LEU A 351 -6.03 -23.24 -16.69
C LEU A 351 -6.53 -21.83 -17.02
N THR A 352 -7.59 -21.42 -16.36
CA THR A 352 -8.05 -20.03 -16.33
C THR A 352 -7.78 -19.41 -14.95
N LEU A 353 -7.26 -18.17 -14.93
CA LEU A 353 -6.91 -17.41 -13.74
C LEU A 353 -7.79 -16.17 -13.63
N ALA A 354 -8.48 -16.01 -12.50
CA ALA A 354 -9.13 -14.78 -12.10
C ALA A 354 -8.11 -13.86 -11.43
N VAL A 355 -7.94 -12.65 -11.96
CA VAL A 355 -6.98 -11.66 -11.47
C VAL A 355 -7.46 -10.26 -11.78
N ASN A 356 -7.11 -9.27 -10.97
CA ASN A 356 -7.49 -7.89 -11.27
C ASN A 356 -6.72 -7.34 -12.47
N ASN A 357 -7.33 -6.38 -13.19
CA ASN A 357 -6.79 -5.76 -14.40
C ASN A 357 -5.40 -5.12 -14.17
N TYR A 358 -5.19 -4.47 -13.02
CA TYR A 358 -3.91 -3.87 -12.67
C TYR A 358 -2.80 -4.92 -12.55
N ARG A 359 -3.05 -6.00 -11.79
CA ARG A 359 -2.08 -7.10 -11.64
C ARG A 359 -1.73 -7.74 -12.98
N TYR A 360 -2.76 -8.01 -13.80
CA TYR A 360 -2.55 -8.57 -15.14
C TYR A 360 -1.62 -7.70 -15.97
N SER A 361 -1.88 -6.40 -16.04
CA SER A 361 -1.15 -5.47 -16.90
C SER A 361 0.24 -5.11 -16.35
N SER A 362 0.30 -4.61 -15.09
CA SER A 362 1.50 -4.01 -14.51
C SER A 362 2.57 -5.02 -14.05
N ALA A 363 2.17 -6.26 -13.74
CA ALA A 363 3.12 -7.28 -13.29
C ALA A 363 3.18 -8.45 -14.27
N LEU A 364 2.05 -9.17 -14.46
CA LEU A 364 2.07 -10.46 -15.17
C LEU A 364 2.47 -10.30 -16.64
N LYS A 365 1.95 -9.31 -17.33
CA LYS A 365 2.30 -9.02 -18.72
C LYS A 365 3.56 -8.21 -18.86
N ALA A 366 3.73 -7.16 -18.08
CA ALA A 366 4.90 -6.29 -18.16
C ALA A 366 6.21 -7.02 -17.87
N GLN A 367 6.19 -7.96 -16.90
CA GLN A 367 7.36 -8.77 -16.54
C GLN A 367 7.41 -10.12 -17.29
N ASN A 368 6.50 -10.36 -18.25
CA ASN A 368 6.42 -11.61 -19.02
C ASN A 368 6.28 -12.86 -18.13
N ILE A 369 5.61 -12.76 -16.98
CA ILE A 369 5.34 -13.91 -16.10
C ILE A 369 4.35 -14.84 -16.76
N ILE A 370 3.33 -14.30 -17.47
CA ILE A 370 2.36 -15.05 -18.24
C ILE A 370 2.32 -14.61 -19.70
N SER A 371 2.13 -15.56 -20.61
CA SER A 371 1.93 -15.30 -22.05
C SER A 371 0.44 -15.19 -22.39
N GLY A 372 -0.44 -15.76 -21.57
CA GLY A 372 -1.86 -15.89 -21.81
C GLY A 372 -2.59 -14.56 -21.99
N THR A 373 -3.77 -14.63 -22.60
CA THR A 373 -4.56 -13.45 -22.96
C THR A 373 -5.84 -13.35 -22.13
N LYS A 374 -6.35 -12.13 -22.01
CA LYS A 374 -7.65 -11.85 -21.40
C LYS A 374 -8.76 -12.51 -22.25
N GLU A 375 -9.53 -13.39 -21.64
CA GLU A 375 -10.69 -14.05 -22.24
C GLU A 375 -12.01 -13.36 -21.87
N TRP A 376 -12.04 -12.76 -20.69
CA TRP A 376 -13.22 -12.11 -20.15
C TRP A 376 -12.83 -10.98 -19.19
N GLU A 377 -13.67 -9.97 -19.09
CA GLU A 377 -13.56 -8.85 -18.18
C GLU A 377 -14.92 -8.52 -17.58
N SER A 378 -14.93 -8.19 -16.29
CA SER A 378 -16.14 -7.76 -15.60
C SER A 378 -16.53 -6.34 -15.97
N SER A 379 -17.84 -6.05 -15.94
CA SER A 379 -18.36 -4.69 -16.05
C SER A 379 -18.34 -3.91 -14.74
N ASN A 380 -18.26 -4.63 -13.59
CA ASN A 380 -18.25 -4.05 -12.26
C ASN A 380 -16.89 -4.23 -11.61
N SER A 381 -16.56 -3.35 -10.65
CA SER A 381 -15.34 -3.51 -9.87
C SER A 381 -15.44 -4.72 -8.94
N ILE A 382 -14.29 -5.30 -8.58
CA ILE A 382 -14.22 -6.40 -7.59
C ILE A 382 -14.83 -5.94 -6.25
N ARG A 383 -14.64 -4.69 -5.85
CA ARG A 383 -15.26 -4.12 -4.66
C ARG A 383 -16.79 -4.16 -4.74
N ASP A 384 -17.40 -3.82 -5.88
CA ASP A 384 -18.86 -3.89 -6.06
C ASP A 384 -19.36 -5.33 -6.05
N MET A 385 -18.55 -6.29 -6.55
CA MET A 385 -18.87 -7.72 -6.43
C MET A 385 -18.90 -8.16 -4.96
N ILE A 386 -17.94 -7.69 -4.13
CA ILE A 386 -17.94 -7.98 -2.69
C ILE A 386 -19.19 -7.37 -2.02
N VAL A 387 -19.56 -6.14 -2.38
CA VAL A 387 -20.82 -5.51 -1.90
C VAL A 387 -22.03 -6.38 -2.25
N THR A 388 -22.13 -6.83 -3.50
CA THR A 388 -23.20 -7.71 -3.97
C THR A 388 -23.21 -9.04 -3.21
N TYR A 389 -22.05 -9.64 -2.99
CA TYR A 389 -21.91 -10.88 -2.22
C TYR A 389 -22.48 -10.74 -0.81
N PHE A 390 -22.19 -9.64 -0.10
CA PHE A 390 -22.77 -9.38 1.23
C PHE A 390 -24.26 -9.18 1.18
N ALA A 391 -24.81 -8.54 0.16
CA ALA A 391 -26.25 -8.37 -0.01
C ALA A 391 -26.98 -9.70 -0.22
N GLU A 392 -26.33 -10.67 -0.86
CA GLU A 392 -26.94 -11.97 -1.22
C GLU A 392 -26.71 -13.05 -0.16
N HIS A 393 -25.59 -13.03 0.59
CA HIS A 393 -25.15 -14.13 1.46
C HIS A 393 -25.15 -13.78 2.96
N SER A 394 -25.57 -12.56 3.32
CA SER A 394 -25.57 -12.14 4.73
C SER A 394 -26.55 -12.96 5.61
N PRO A 395 -26.15 -13.36 6.83
CA PRO A 395 -24.86 -13.10 7.48
C PRO A 395 -23.73 -14.01 6.98
N VAL A 396 -22.56 -13.42 6.65
CA VAL A 396 -21.39 -14.16 6.16
C VAL A 396 -20.55 -14.66 7.33
N ALA A 397 -20.20 -15.95 7.32
CA ALA A 397 -19.29 -16.54 8.29
C ALA A 397 -17.83 -16.45 7.75
N PRO A 398 -16.83 -16.23 8.62
CA PRO A 398 -15.44 -16.41 8.20
C PRO A 398 -15.17 -17.91 7.98
N GLU A 399 -14.75 -18.24 6.79
CA GLU A 399 -14.35 -19.59 6.40
C GLU A 399 -12.91 -19.54 5.88
N VAL A 400 -12.08 -20.49 6.32
CA VAL A 400 -10.68 -20.65 5.86
C VAL A 400 -10.58 -22.03 5.22
N ASP A 401 -10.15 -22.08 3.95
CA ASP A 401 -10.09 -23.34 3.20
C ASP A 401 -8.79 -24.12 3.42
N HIS A 402 -7.78 -23.46 4.04
CA HIS A 402 -6.48 -24.04 4.37
C HIS A 402 -5.74 -24.63 3.14
N ASN A 403 -5.94 -24.01 2.00
CA ASN A 403 -5.36 -24.46 0.74
C ASN A 403 -3.85 -24.17 0.63
N TRP A 404 -3.31 -23.33 1.50
CA TRP A 404 -1.88 -23.04 1.52
C TRP A 404 -1.30 -22.93 2.93
N LYS A 405 0.00 -23.14 3.03
CA LYS A 405 0.77 -22.95 4.26
C LYS A 405 2.24 -22.66 3.97
N ILE A 406 2.89 -22.04 4.94
CA ILE A 406 4.35 -21.89 4.95
C ILE A 406 4.96 -23.14 5.56
N VAL A 407 6.02 -23.63 4.92
CA VAL A 407 6.82 -24.78 5.38
C VAL A 407 8.33 -24.46 5.32
N GLY A 408 9.17 -25.38 5.76
CA GLY A 408 10.62 -25.20 5.78
C GLY A 408 11.09 -24.23 6.87
N VAL A 409 10.23 -23.93 7.85
CA VAL A 409 10.53 -23.10 9.01
C VAL A 409 10.33 -23.91 10.28
N ASP A 410 11.21 -23.70 11.26
CA ASP A 410 11.06 -24.19 12.62
C ASP A 410 11.08 -22.98 13.55
N LEU A 411 9.91 -22.44 13.85
CA LEU A 411 9.75 -21.25 14.69
C LEU A 411 10.03 -21.54 16.18
N SER A 412 10.37 -22.77 16.53
CA SER A 412 10.68 -23.18 17.91
C SER A 412 9.56 -22.79 18.90
N GLU A 413 8.30 -23.03 18.50
CA GLU A 413 7.13 -22.59 19.28
C GLU A 413 7.12 -23.09 20.72
N ASP A 414 7.72 -24.26 20.96
CA ASP A 414 7.88 -24.86 22.30
C ASP A 414 9.10 -24.32 23.06
N ASP A 415 9.97 -23.49 22.46
CA ASP A 415 11.14 -22.93 23.15
C ASP A 415 10.71 -21.74 24.02
N PRO A 416 10.90 -21.81 25.33
CA PRO A 416 10.54 -20.73 26.25
C PRO A 416 11.28 -19.42 25.96
N ARG A 417 12.45 -19.46 25.31
CA ARG A 417 13.22 -18.27 24.94
C ARG A 417 12.48 -17.50 23.83
N ARG A 418 11.92 -18.22 22.83
CA ARG A 418 11.08 -17.59 21.79
C ARG A 418 9.88 -16.90 22.43
N ALA A 419 9.15 -17.60 23.29
CA ALA A 419 7.97 -17.03 23.95
C ALA A 419 8.32 -15.76 24.75
N GLU A 420 9.48 -15.73 25.43
CA GLU A 420 9.94 -14.54 26.16
C GLU A 420 10.27 -13.38 25.21
N LEU A 421 10.97 -13.63 24.09
CA LEU A 421 11.28 -12.60 23.10
C LEU A 421 10.00 -12.05 22.44
N VAL A 422 9.07 -12.91 22.05
CA VAL A 422 7.76 -12.50 21.52
C VAL A 422 7.01 -11.64 22.54
N GLY A 423 7.05 -12.01 23.83
CA GLY A 423 6.51 -11.22 24.92
C GLY A 423 7.11 -9.80 24.98
N TYR A 424 8.43 -9.66 24.84
CA TYR A 424 9.09 -8.37 24.82
C TYR A 424 8.73 -7.52 23.58
N ILE A 425 8.60 -8.15 22.40
CA ILE A 425 8.16 -7.47 21.19
C ILE A 425 6.72 -6.95 21.35
N ASN A 426 5.82 -7.81 21.83
CA ASN A 426 4.42 -7.47 22.04
C ASN A 426 4.25 -6.36 23.09
N ALA A 427 5.10 -6.33 24.09
CA ALA A 427 5.18 -5.28 25.11
C ALA A 427 5.84 -3.97 24.60
N GLY A 428 6.42 -3.94 23.41
CA GLY A 428 7.14 -2.78 22.89
C GLY A 428 8.53 -2.56 23.48
N LEU A 429 9.08 -3.55 24.17
CA LEU A 429 10.41 -3.51 24.73
C LEU A 429 11.49 -3.91 23.72
N LEU A 430 11.11 -4.67 22.71
CA LEU A 430 11.88 -4.88 21.50
C LEU A 430 11.08 -4.32 20.31
N ASP A 431 11.78 -3.95 19.28
CA ASP A 431 11.16 -3.49 18.04
C ASP A 431 10.57 -4.68 17.26
N THR A 432 9.62 -4.43 16.38
CA THR A 432 9.03 -5.48 15.54
C THR A 432 10.08 -5.98 14.56
N PRO A 433 10.39 -7.30 14.55
CA PRO A 433 11.38 -7.88 13.64
C PRO A 433 10.79 -8.17 12.26
N TYR A 434 10.31 -7.10 11.58
CA TYR A 434 9.61 -7.21 10.30
C TYR A 434 10.58 -7.46 9.14
N ALA A 435 11.61 -6.60 9.01
CA ALA A 435 12.58 -6.69 7.92
C ALA A 435 13.63 -7.80 8.13
N GLU A 436 13.88 -8.17 9.35
CA GLU A 436 14.84 -9.22 9.73
C GLU A 436 14.37 -9.88 11.03
N SER A 437 14.31 -11.20 11.06
CA SER A 437 13.95 -11.94 12.28
C SER A 437 14.99 -11.74 13.37
N TYR A 438 14.55 -11.69 14.63
CA TYR A 438 15.48 -11.98 15.72
C TYR A 438 15.83 -13.45 15.72
N ASN A 439 17.05 -13.76 16.13
CA ASN A 439 17.54 -15.13 16.17
C ASN A 439 17.83 -15.58 17.63
N LEU A 440 17.50 -16.82 17.95
CA LEU A 440 17.72 -17.39 19.29
C LEU A 440 19.19 -17.41 19.71
N SER A 441 20.13 -17.31 18.76
CA SER A 441 21.56 -17.16 19.08
C SER A 441 21.88 -15.84 19.81
N ASP A 442 21.03 -14.81 19.61
CA ASP A 442 21.20 -13.49 20.20
C ASP A 442 20.34 -13.29 21.46
N TYR A 443 19.71 -14.35 21.96
CA TYR A 443 18.74 -14.31 23.04
C TYR A 443 19.20 -13.49 24.25
N ASP A 444 20.40 -13.76 24.80
CA ASP A 444 20.89 -13.06 25.99
C ASP A 444 21.06 -11.55 25.76
N SER A 445 21.50 -11.15 24.56
CA SER A 445 21.65 -9.77 24.16
C SER A 445 20.30 -9.06 24.03
N LEU A 446 19.32 -9.72 23.38
CA LEU A 446 17.96 -9.20 23.21
C LEU A 446 17.23 -9.04 24.55
N VAL A 447 17.37 -10.02 25.45
CA VAL A 447 16.82 -9.93 26.81
C VAL A 447 17.44 -8.77 27.59
N ALA A 448 18.76 -8.58 27.48
CA ALA A 448 19.44 -7.45 28.14
C ALA A 448 18.93 -6.09 27.57
N GLN A 449 18.75 -5.98 26.26
CA GLN A 449 18.17 -4.80 25.60
C GLN A 449 16.75 -4.52 26.08
N ALA A 450 15.88 -5.53 26.09
CA ALA A 450 14.50 -5.40 26.54
C ALA A 450 14.41 -4.96 28.01
N LYS A 451 15.24 -5.55 28.89
CA LYS A 451 15.30 -5.19 30.30
C LYS A 451 15.80 -3.77 30.52
N ALA A 452 16.84 -3.34 29.80
CA ALA A 452 17.32 -1.96 29.85
C ALA A 452 16.25 -0.95 29.42
N LYS A 453 15.46 -1.28 28.36
CA LYS A 453 14.34 -0.45 27.93
C LYS A 453 13.20 -0.44 28.96
N ALA A 454 12.92 -1.57 29.61
CA ALA A 454 11.91 -1.67 30.67
C ALA A 454 12.25 -0.82 31.91
N GLU A 455 13.53 -0.78 32.30
CA GLU A 455 14.01 0.04 33.42
C GLU A 455 13.85 1.54 33.16
N THR A 456 13.74 1.97 31.90
CA THR A 456 13.52 3.37 31.51
C THR A 456 12.03 3.72 31.32
N LEU A 457 11.12 2.78 31.52
CA LEU A 457 9.69 2.97 31.31
C LEU A 457 9.12 3.81 32.47
N THR A 458 8.79 5.06 32.19
CA THR A 458 8.20 6.00 33.13
C THR A 458 6.79 6.38 32.71
N VAL A 459 5.88 6.49 33.65
CA VAL A 459 4.55 7.09 33.41
C VAL A 459 4.58 8.57 33.77
N THR A 460 3.96 9.40 32.92
CA THR A 460 3.83 10.83 33.20
C THR A 460 2.51 11.08 33.90
N VAL A 461 2.58 11.63 35.11
CA VAL A 461 1.40 12.01 35.90
C VAL A 461 1.47 13.53 36.15
N ASN A 462 0.49 14.27 35.63
CA ASN A 462 0.44 15.75 35.71
C ASN A 462 1.75 16.43 35.26
N GLY A 463 2.35 15.92 34.16
CA GLY A 463 3.58 16.45 33.59
C GLY A 463 4.88 16.02 34.31
N ALA A 464 4.79 15.23 35.37
CA ALA A 464 5.95 14.69 36.06
C ALA A 464 6.15 13.19 35.76
N ALA A 465 7.38 12.81 35.44
CA ALA A 465 7.74 11.42 35.26
C ALA A 465 7.68 10.67 36.61
N LYS A 466 7.12 9.46 36.60
CA LYS A 466 7.00 8.57 37.75
C LYS A 466 7.41 7.16 37.32
N ASP A 467 8.28 6.55 38.13
CA ASP A 467 8.67 5.15 37.91
C ASP A 467 7.58 4.23 38.44
N VAL A 468 7.14 3.31 37.61
CA VAL A 468 6.13 2.30 37.94
C VAL A 468 6.65 0.95 37.52
N ALA A 469 6.70 0.01 38.47
CA ALA A 469 7.12 -1.34 38.12
C ALA A 469 6.09 -2.01 37.19
N THR A 470 6.58 -2.54 36.09
CA THR A 470 5.80 -3.20 35.06
C THR A 470 6.11 -4.69 35.04
N ALA A 471 5.15 -5.48 34.62
CA ALA A 471 5.30 -6.88 34.26
C ALA A 471 4.58 -7.11 32.93
N PHE A 472 5.01 -8.09 32.18
CA PHE A 472 4.45 -8.44 30.87
C PHE A 472 4.06 -9.91 30.88
N ASP A 473 2.96 -10.24 30.20
CA ASP A 473 2.63 -11.64 29.92
C ASP A 473 3.19 -12.09 28.57
N ALA A 474 3.03 -13.38 28.26
CA ALA A 474 3.47 -13.97 27.00
C ALA A 474 2.71 -13.41 25.77
N GLN A 475 1.59 -12.73 25.98
CA GLN A 475 0.79 -12.08 24.95
C GLN A 475 1.15 -10.59 24.78
N GLY A 476 2.14 -10.09 25.53
CA GLY A 476 2.61 -8.70 25.45
C GLY A 476 1.72 -7.69 26.18
N ASN A 477 0.77 -8.13 26.99
CA ASN A 477 0.00 -7.20 27.82
C ASN A 477 0.88 -6.62 28.91
N THR A 478 0.83 -5.31 29.08
CA THR A 478 1.57 -4.60 30.13
C THR A 478 0.75 -4.59 31.42
N TYR A 479 1.31 -5.15 32.48
CA TYR A 479 0.72 -5.11 33.81
C TYR A 479 1.49 -4.16 34.69
N TYR A 480 0.76 -3.29 35.36
CA TYR A 480 1.32 -2.43 36.39
C TYR A 480 0.97 -2.99 37.76
N ARG A 481 1.92 -2.98 38.70
CA ARG A 481 1.53 -3.26 40.07
C ARG A 481 0.57 -2.19 40.55
N LEU A 482 -0.65 -2.59 40.92
CA LEU A 482 -1.69 -1.65 41.37
C LEU A 482 -1.19 -0.73 42.48
N ARG A 483 -0.34 -1.23 43.38
CA ARG A 483 0.24 -0.44 44.44
C ARG A 483 1.16 0.69 43.94
N ASP A 484 1.97 0.42 42.91
CA ASP A 484 2.85 1.42 42.33
C ASP A 484 2.05 2.46 41.55
N LEU A 485 1.02 2.01 40.85
CA LEU A 485 0.10 2.91 40.14
C LEU A 485 -0.67 3.80 41.14
N ALA A 486 -1.18 3.23 42.22
CA ALA A 486 -1.82 4.00 43.29
C ALA A 486 -0.86 5.02 43.92
N PHE A 487 0.41 4.63 44.12
CA PHE A 487 1.43 5.54 44.62
C PHE A 487 1.76 6.67 43.62
N ALA A 488 1.89 6.35 42.33
CA ALA A 488 2.13 7.33 41.29
C ALA A 488 1.00 8.38 41.18
N LEU A 489 -0.25 7.94 41.36
CA LEU A 489 -1.45 8.79 41.29
C LEU A 489 -1.80 9.48 42.63
N LYS A 490 -1.07 9.23 43.71
CA LYS A 490 -1.31 9.86 45.02
C LYS A 490 -1.25 11.39 44.94
N GLY A 491 -2.28 12.05 45.46
CA GLY A 491 -2.42 13.50 45.43
C GLY A 491 -2.97 14.06 44.12
N THR A 492 -3.42 13.19 43.20
CA THR A 492 -4.14 13.62 41.98
C THR A 492 -5.63 13.40 42.14
N GLY A 493 -6.43 13.93 41.18
CA GLY A 493 -7.85 13.67 41.12
C GLY A 493 -8.24 12.22 40.78
N ALA A 494 -7.25 11.41 40.31
CA ALA A 494 -7.40 9.99 39.99
C ALA A 494 -6.81 9.07 41.10
N GLN A 495 -6.55 9.61 42.28
CA GLN A 495 -6.03 8.84 43.41
C GLN A 495 -6.98 7.70 43.80
N PHE A 496 -6.42 6.53 44.02
CA PHE A 496 -7.15 5.36 44.58
C PHE A 496 -6.24 4.63 45.60
N ASN A 497 -6.87 3.80 46.42
CA ASN A 497 -6.15 2.94 47.36
C ASN A 497 -6.23 1.48 46.91
N VAL A 498 -5.19 0.71 47.17
CA VAL A 498 -5.16 -0.70 46.90
C VAL A 498 -5.15 -1.46 48.22
N THR A 499 -6.15 -2.28 48.43
CA THR A 499 -6.29 -3.20 49.56
C THR A 499 -6.29 -4.64 49.07
N TRP A 500 -6.03 -5.55 49.95
CA TRP A 500 -6.06 -6.99 49.68
C TRP A 500 -7.11 -7.66 50.55
N ASP A 501 -8.08 -8.33 49.94
CA ASP A 501 -9.18 -9.02 50.66
C ASP A 501 -8.87 -10.49 50.98
N GLY A 502 -7.70 -10.95 50.63
CA GLY A 502 -7.26 -12.34 50.82
C GLY A 502 -7.31 -13.17 49.53
N SER A 503 -7.94 -12.67 48.45
CA SER A 503 -8.06 -13.37 47.17
C SER A 503 -7.74 -12.47 45.97
N VAL A 504 -8.15 -11.22 45.97
CA VAL A 504 -7.95 -10.25 44.88
C VAL A 504 -7.50 -8.88 45.41
N ALA A 505 -6.84 -8.11 44.58
CA ALA A 505 -6.58 -6.69 44.85
C ALA A 505 -7.85 -5.88 44.59
N VAL A 506 -8.25 -5.02 45.55
CA VAL A 506 -9.45 -4.19 45.48
C VAL A 506 -9.08 -2.70 45.53
#